data_fb7213e1725570c538efe9793b0b3112
#
_entry.id   fb7213e1725570c538efe9793b0b3112
#
_cell.length_a   1.000
_cell.length_b   1.000
_cell.length_c   1.000
_cell.angle_alpha   90.00
_cell.angle_beta   90.00
_cell.angle_gamma   90.00
#
_symmetry.space_group_name_H-M   'P 1'
#
loop_
_entity.id
_entity.type
_entity.pdbx_description
1 polymer ?
#
loop_
_entity_poly.entity_id
_entity_poly.type
_entity_poly.pdbx_seq_one_letter_code
_entity_poly.pdbx_strand_id
1 'polypeptide(L)' 'MAGTIAFLGTGLMGFPMARNLAQAGYRVVAWNRTPKKAAGLAAFGAEIAATATDAAGQADVVI' A
#
# COMPACT_ATOMS: atom_id res chain seq x y z
N MET A 1 1.64 15.06 -10.99
CA MET A 1 0.55 14.25 -10.41
C MET A 1 1.11 12.95 -9.89
N ALA A 2 0.76 12.59 -8.68
CA ALA A 2 1.25 11.36 -8.08
C ALA A 2 0.57 10.14 -8.68
N GLY A 3 1.32 9.07 -8.91
CA GLY A 3 0.79 7.81 -9.42
C GLY A 3 0.24 6.91 -8.32
N THR A 4 -0.19 5.72 -8.70
CA THR A 4 -0.66 4.70 -7.79
C THR A 4 0.45 3.68 -7.57
N ILE A 5 0.75 3.38 -6.30
CA ILE A 5 1.80 2.46 -5.91
C ILE A 5 1.18 1.32 -5.10
N ALA A 6 1.42 0.09 -5.51
CA ALA A 6 0.97 -1.08 -4.76
C ALA A 6 2.12 -1.65 -3.94
N PHE A 7 1.85 -1.92 -2.66
CA PHE A 7 2.77 -2.63 -1.78
C PHE A 7 2.24 -4.03 -1.51
N LEU A 8 3.00 -5.03 -1.94
CA LEU A 8 2.66 -6.44 -1.74
C LEU A 8 3.49 -6.99 -0.58
N GLY A 9 2.96 -6.82 0.60
CA GLY A 9 3.66 -7.17 1.82
C GLY A 9 4.10 -5.91 2.58
N THR A 10 3.60 -5.76 3.79
CA THR A 10 3.86 -4.56 4.60
C THR A 10 4.59 -4.94 5.89
N GLY A 11 5.72 -5.63 5.75
CA GLY A 11 6.57 -5.95 6.89
C GLY A 11 7.24 -4.70 7.46
N LEU A 12 8.23 -4.92 8.34
CA LEU A 12 8.90 -3.82 9.03
C LEU A 12 9.45 -2.74 8.10
N MET A 13 9.90 -3.13 6.90
CA MET A 13 10.46 -2.17 5.95
C MET A 13 9.39 -1.55 5.06
N GLY A 14 8.37 -2.33 4.69
CA GLY A 14 7.33 -1.84 3.78
C GLY A 14 6.40 -0.82 4.41
N PHE A 15 6.07 -0.98 5.70
CA PHE A 15 5.13 -0.10 6.38
C PHE A 15 5.60 1.37 6.40
N PRO A 16 6.84 1.68 6.84
CA PRO A 16 7.32 3.07 6.82
C PRO A 16 7.39 3.66 5.42
N MET A 17 7.78 2.87 4.42
CA MET A 17 7.84 3.34 3.04
C MET A 17 6.45 3.67 2.51
N ALA A 18 5.49 2.78 2.73
CA ALA A 18 4.12 2.99 2.27
C ALA A 18 3.50 4.22 2.95
N ARG A 19 3.74 4.38 4.25
CA ARG A 19 3.28 5.54 4.99
C ARG A 19 3.83 6.84 4.41
N ASN A 20 5.14 6.88 4.16
CA ASN A 20 5.79 8.07 3.63
C ASN A 20 5.25 8.42 2.24
N LEU A 21 5.04 7.44 1.39
CA LEU A 21 4.50 7.67 0.06
C LEU A 21 3.05 8.16 0.11
N ALA A 22 2.24 7.60 1.00
CA ALA A 22 0.87 8.06 1.18
C ALA A 22 0.83 9.52 1.65
N GLN A 23 1.71 9.87 2.58
CA GLN A 23 1.79 11.24 3.09
C GLN A 23 2.33 12.22 2.05
N ALA A 24 3.11 11.72 1.09
CA ALA A 24 3.63 12.54 0.00
C ALA A 24 2.61 12.79 -1.11
N GLY A 25 1.43 12.19 -1.03
CA GLY A 25 0.36 12.41 -1.99
C GLY A 25 0.18 11.30 -3.02
N TYR A 26 0.96 10.22 -2.95
CA TYR A 26 0.74 9.07 -3.82
C TYR A 26 -0.47 8.29 -3.36
N ARG A 27 -1.21 7.73 -4.33
CA ARG A 27 -2.25 6.77 -4.01
C ARG A 27 -1.56 5.44 -3.71
N VAL A 28 -1.64 5.00 -2.47
CA VAL A 28 -1.02 3.74 -2.03
C VAL A 28 -2.11 2.69 -1.85
N VAL A 29 -1.92 1.54 -2.48
CA VAL A 29 -2.78 0.38 -2.31
C VAL A 29 -1.93 -0.72 -1.69
N ALA A 30 -2.27 -1.13 -0.49
CA ALA A 30 -1.48 -2.08 0.27
C ALA A 30 -2.20 -3.42 0.39
N TRP A 31 -1.42 -4.48 0.28
CA TRP A 31 -1.89 -5.83 0.57
C TRP A 31 -0.84 -6.55 1.41
N ASN A 32 -1.28 -7.35 2.34
CA ASN A 32 -0.40 -8.23 3.10
C ASN A 32 -1.10 -9.55 3.35
N ARG A 33 -0.31 -10.63 3.42
CA ARG A 33 -0.84 -11.96 3.71
C ARG A 33 -1.65 -11.96 5.02
N THR A 34 -1.19 -11.20 6.01
CA THR A 34 -1.92 -10.98 7.25
C THR A 34 -2.58 -9.60 7.19
N PRO A 35 -3.89 -9.51 6.99
CA PRO A 35 -4.56 -8.21 6.81
C PRO A 35 -4.31 -7.20 7.92
N LYS A 36 -4.17 -7.66 9.14
CA LYS A 36 -3.90 -6.78 10.29
C LYS A 36 -2.64 -5.94 10.13
N LYS A 37 -1.63 -6.47 9.43
CA LYS A 37 -0.37 -5.75 9.24
C LYS A 37 -0.50 -4.60 8.25
N ALA A 38 -1.41 -4.73 7.30
CA ALA A 38 -1.66 -3.65 6.34
C ALA A 38 -2.68 -2.64 6.86
N ALA A 39 -3.59 -3.06 7.73
CA ALA A 39 -4.71 -2.22 8.18
C ALA A 39 -4.26 -0.89 8.81
N GLY A 40 -3.11 -0.86 9.48
CA GLY A 40 -2.59 0.37 10.07
C GLY A 40 -2.30 1.47 9.06
N LEU A 41 -2.06 1.11 7.80
CA LEU A 41 -1.81 2.09 6.75
C LEU A 41 -3.05 2.88 6.36
N ALA A 42 -4.24 2.36 6.62
CA ALA A 42 -5.47 3.08 6.33
C ALA A 42 -5.54 4.42 7.08
N ALA A 43 -4.94 4.50 8.24
CA ALA A 43 -4.87 5.74 9.01
C ALA A 43 -4.08 6.84 8.30
N PHE A 44 -3.22 6.46 7.35
CA PHE A 44 -2.42 7.40 6.57
C PHE A 44 -2.98 7.61 5.16
N GLY A 45 -4.18 7.14 4.91
CA GLY A 45 -4.85 7.33 3.63
C GLY A 45 -4.60 6.25 2.59
N ALA A 46 -3.89 5.17 2.95
CA ALA A 46 -3.69 4.05 2.03
C ALA A 46 -4.96 3.22 1.90
N GLU A 47 -5.17 2.63 0.72
CA GLU A 47 -6.25 1.69 0.50
C GLU A 47 -5.74 0.28 0.76
N ILE A 48 -6.59 -0.56 1.34
CA ILE A 48 -6.23 -1.94 1.64
C ILE A 48 -6.93 -2.85 0.65
N ALA A 49 -6.15 -3.55 -0.17
CA ALA A 49 -6.69 -4.47 -1.16
C ALA A 49 -6.99 -5.84 -0.53
N ALA A 50 -8.02 -6.50 -1.05
CA ALA A 50 -8.39 -7.83 -0.57
C ALA A 50 -7.41 -8.92 -1.06
N THR A 51 -6.81 -8.73 -2.23
CA THR A 51 -5.85 -9.68 -2.81
C THR A 51 -4.65 -8.94 -3.38
N ALA A 52 -3.53 -9.66 -3.52
CA ALA A 52 -2.34 -9.12 -4.16
C ALA A 52 -2.62 -8.73 -5.62
N THR A 53 -3.41 -9.54 -6.31
CA THR A 53 -3.78 -9.28 -7.72
C THR A 53 -4.56 -7.97 -7.83
N ASP A 54 -5.50 -7.74 -6.93
CA ASP A 54 -6.27 -6.48 -6.92
C ASP A 54 -5.36 -5.28 -6.70
N ALA A 55 -4.43 -5.38 -5.76
CA ALA A 55 -3.49 -4.29 -5.49
C ALA A 55 -2.63 -4.00 -6.72
N ALA A 56 -2.03 -5.03 -7.29
CA ALA A 56 -1.14 -4.87 -8.45
C ALA A 56 -1.89 -4.35 -9.68
N GLY A 57 -3.13 -4.79 -9.87
CA GLY A 57 -3.95 -4.39 -11.02
C GLY A 57 -4.30 -2.92 -11.05
N GLN A 58 -4.24 -2.24 -9.92
CA GLN A 58 -4.58 -0.82 -9.81
C GLN A 58 -3.35 0.09 -9.89
N ALA A 59 -2.15 -0.47 -9.87
CA ALA A 59 -0.93 0.30 -9.65
C ALA A 59 -0.13 0.56 -10.91
N ASP A 60 0.53 1.72 -10.93
CA ASP A 60 1.55 2.04 -11.94
C ASP A 60 2.88 1.40 -11.55
N VAL A 61 3.13 1.26 -10.25
CA VAL A 61 4.34 0.66 -9.70
C VAL A 61 3.97 -0.34 -8.62
N VAL A 62 4.60 -1.51 -8.64
CA VAL A 62 4.40 -2.56 -7.64
C VAL A 62 5.71 -2.79 -6.89
N ILE A 63 5.63 -2.79 -5.58
CA ILE A 63 6.78 -3.03 -4.70
C ILE A 63 6.57 -4.28 -3.86
#